data_f96cf47d633d610c99e2df5ce1157510
#
_entry.id   f96cf47d633d610c99e2df5ce1157510
#
_cell.length_a   1.000
_cell.length_b   1.000
_cell.length_c   1.000
_cell.angle_alpha   90.00
_cell.angle_beta   90.00
_cell.angle_gamma   90.00
#
_symmetry.space_group_name_H-M   'P 1'
#
loop_
_entity.id
_entity.type
_entity.pdbx_description
1 polymer ?
#
loop_
_entity_poly.entity_id
_entity_poly.type
_entity_poly.pdbx_seq_one_letter_code
_entity_poly.pdbx_strand_id
1 'polypeptide(L)'
;MVRADIIDAIDRILRVYSHNLREPFGGKQLLLVGDVFQLEPVVKNDEREILNRFYPTPYFFSARVFGQIDLVSIELQKVYRQTDPVFVGVLDHIRNNTAGAADLQLLNTRYGSQIEESEADMYITLATRRDTVDSINEKKLAELPGDPITFEGVIEGDFPESSLPTSQELVLKPGAQIIFIKNDFDRRWVNGTIGVIAGIDEEEETIYVITDDGKECDVKRESWRNIRYRYNEKTKEIEEEVLGSFTQYPIRLAWAITVHKSQGLTFSRVVIDFTGGVFAGGQAYVALSRCTSLDGI
;
A
#
# COMPACT_ATOMS: atom_id res chain seq x y z
N MET A 1 -4.29 4.11 -8.12
CA MET A 1 -4.05 4.87 -9.40
C MET A 1 -4.95 6.10 -9.44
N VAL A 2 -4.53 7.21 -10.06
CA VAL A 2 -5.35 8.43 -10.20
C VAL A 2 -6.42 8.22 -11.27
N ARG A 3 -7.66 8.68 -11.01
CA ARG A 3 -8.78 8.59 -11.95
C ARG A 3 -8.75 9.71 -13.00
N ALA A 4 -9.41 9.47 -14.13
CA ALA A 4 -9.51 10.43 -15.23
C ALA A 4 -10.12 11.78 -14.82
N ASP A 5 -11.20 11.76 -14.03
CA ASP A 5 -11.89 12.96 -13.53
C ASP A 5 -10.99 13.80 -12.61
N ILE A 6 -10.13 13.15 -11.82
CA ILE A 6 -9.18 13.84 -10.95
C ILE A 6 -8.10 14.55 -11.79
N ILE A 7 -7.62 13.93 -12.87
CA ILE A 7 -6.67 14.58 -13.79
C ILE A 7 -7.28 15.83 -14.43
N ASP A 8 -8.53 15.74 -14.94
CA ASP A 8 -9.22 16.91 -15.51
C ASP A 8 -9.49 17.99 -14.46
N ALA A 9 -9.77 17.60 -13.20
CA ALA A 9 -9.87 18.56 -12.11
C ALA A 9 -8.53 19.25 -11.80
N ILE A 10 -7.42 18.51 -11.81
CA ILE A 10 -6.06 19.07 -11.65
C ILE A 10 -5.75 20.06 -12.79
N ASP A 11 -6.06 19.67 -14.06
CA ASP A 11 -5.88 20.57 -15.20
C ASP A 11 -6.62 21.90 -14.98
N ARG A 12 -7.91 21.80 -14.62
CA ARG A 12 -8.74 23.00 -14.40
C ARG A 12 -8.20 23.87 -13.27
N ILE A 13 -7.80 23.28 -12.15
CA ILE A 13 -7.24 24.00 -11.01
C ILE A 13 -5.95 24.72 -11.43
N LEU A 14 -5.04 24.02 -12.11
CA LEU A 14 -3.78 24.60 -12.56
C LEU A 14 -3.98 25.74 -13.55
N ARG A 15 -4.92 25.63 -14.51
CA ARG A 15 -5.25 26.72 -15.43
C ARG A 15 -5.72 27.97 -14.69
N VAL A 16 -6.61 27.81 -13.68
CA VAL A 16 -7.12 28.93 -12.89
C VAL A 16 -6.01 29.60 -12.08
N TYR A 17 -5.25 28.84 -11.31
CA TYR A 17 -4.24 29.38 -10.41
C TYR A 17 -2.96 29.86 -11.13
N SER A 18 -2.69 29.39 -12.35
CA SER A 18 -1.61 29.92 -13.20
C SER A 18 -2.06 31.13 -14.02
N HIS A 19 -3.33 31.55 -13.91
CA HIS A 19 -3.94 32.59 -14.76
C HIS A 19 -3.76 32.32 -16.26
N ASN A 20 -3.65 31.05 -16.66
CA ASN A 20 -3.47 30.60 -18.03
C ASN A 20 -4.54 29.56 -18.38
N LEU A 21 -5.69 30.05 -18.82
CA LEU A 21 -6.83 29.19 -19.16
C LEU A 21 -6.68 28.51 -20.53
N ARG A 22 -5.71 28.93 -21.35
CA ARG A 22 -5.57 28.44 -22.73
C ARG A 22 -4.76 27.17 -22.83
N GLU A 23 -3.70 27.07 -22.03
CA GLU A 23 -2.78 25.94 -22.09
C GLU A 23 -3.17 24.84 -21.12
N PRO A 24 -3.09 23.57 -21.52
CA PRO A 24 -3.24 22.43 -20.62
C PRO A 24 -2.37 22.58 -19.37
N PHE A 25 -2.93 22.20 -18.21
CA PHE A 25 -2.32 22.34 -16.89
C PHE A 25 -1.78 23.75 -16.58
N GLY A 26 -2.36 24.77 -17.21
CA GLY A 26 -1.93 26.16 -17.05
C GLY A 26 -0.51 26.42 -17.57
N GLY A 27 -0.03 25.65 -18.54
CA GLY A 27 1.33 25.70 -19.07
C GLY A 27 2.40 25.11 -18.13
N LYS A 28 2.00 24.36 -17.09
CA LYS A 28 2.94 23.68 -16.20
C LYS A 28 3.40 22.36 -16.80
N GLN A 29 4.68 22.05 -16.61
CA GLN A 29 5.21 20.73 -16.95
C GLN A 29 4.67 19.70 -15.98
N LEU A 30 4.15 18.58 -16.52
CA LEU A 30 3.60 17.49 -15.76
C LEU A 30 4.46 16.24 -15.97
N LEU A 31 4.86 15.61 -14.87
CA LEU A 31 5.50 14.31 -14.87
C LEU A 31 4.56 13.29 -14.20
N LEU A 32 4.15 12.28 -14.98
CA LEU A 32 3.35 11.15 -14.50
C LEU A 32 4.27 9.96 -14.25
N VAL A 33 4.28 9.43 -13.04
CA VAL A 33 5.08 8.26 -12.68
C VAL A 33 4.14 7.18 -12.13
N GLY A 34 4.24 5.96 -12.65
CA GLY A 34 3.39 4.86 -12.20
C GLY A 34 3.49 3.62 -13.07
N ASP A 35 2.66 2.64 -12.78
CA ASP A 35 2.51 1.40 -13.54
C ASP A 35 1.02 1.16 -13.81
N VAL A 36 0.64 1.24 -15.09
CA VAL A 36 -0.76 1.10 -15.53
C VAL A 36 -1.30 -0.33 -15.43
N PHE A 37 -0.42 -1.31 -15.28
CA PHE A 37 -0.76 -2.72 -15.15
C PHE A 37 -0.92 -3.17 -13.70
N GLN A 38 -0.58 -2.30 -12.73
CA GLN A 38 -0.90 -2.53 -11.32
C GLN A 38 -2.38 -2.25 -11.05
N LEU A 39 -2.75 -2.12 -9.78
CA LEU A 39 -4.16 -1.96 -9.38
C LEU A 39 -4.84 -0.79 -10.11
N GLU A 40 -6.02 -1.09 -10.64
CA GLU A 40 -6.88 -0.11 -11.28
C GLU A 40 -7.35 0.99 -10.31
N PRO A 41 -7.81 2.16 -10.82
CA PRO A 41 -8.38 3.19 -9.98
C PRO A 41 -9.61 2.69 -9.23
N VAL A 42 -9.70 2.99 -7.93
CA VAL A 42 -10.86 2.65 -7.13
C VAL A 42 -12.03 3.54 -7.53
N VAL A 43 -13.13 2.92 -7.95
CA VAL A 43 -14.39 3.60 -8.29
C VAL A 43 -15.52 2.96 -7.50
N LYS A 44 -16.20 3.74 -6.67
CA LYS A 44 -17.39 3.29 -5.95
C LYS A 44 -18.54 3.00 -6.90
N ASN A 45 -19.43 2.10 -6.52
CA ASN A 45 -20.53 1.66 -7.39
C ASN A 45 -21.48 2.83 -7.78
N ASP A 46 -21.75 3.74 -6.86
CA ASP A 46 -22.54 4.94 -7.07
C ASP A 46 -21.88 5.97 -7.99
N GLU A 47 -20.55 6.01 -8.02
CA GLU A 47 -19.77 6.89 -8.89
C GLU A 47 -19.58 6.31 -10.30
N ARG A 48 -19.62 4.99 -10.46
CA ARG A 48 -19.29 4.28 -11.71
C ARG A 48 -20.22 4.71 -12.86
N GLU A 49 -21.52 4.79 -12.61
CA GLU A 49 -22.48 5.21 -13.62
C GLU A 49 -22.26 6.66 -14.08
N ILE A 50 -21.89 7.53 -13.15
CA ILE A 50 -21.59 8.93 -13.44
C ILE A 50 -20.33 9.02 -14.28
N LEU A 51 -19.25 8.36 -13.87
CA LEU A 51 -17.96 8.39 -14.57
C LEU A 51 -18.09 7.86 -16.02
N ASN A 52 -18.81 6.76 -16.21
CA ASN A 52 -19.00 6.14 -17.53
C ASN A 52 -19.74 7.04 -18.54
N ARG A 53 -20.47 8.08 -18.07
CA ARG A 53 -21.09 9.08 -18.95
C ARG A 53 -20.08 10.07 -19.53
N PHE A 54 -18.94 10.23 -18.87
CA PHE A 54 -17.96 11.27 -19.20
C PHE A 54 -16.62 10.71 -19.71
N TYR A 55 -16.27 9.50 -19.32
CA TYR A 55 -14.98 8.88 -19.59
C TYR A 55 -15.14 7.44 -20.08
N PRO A 56 -14.39 7.04 -21.15
CA PRO A 56 -14.41 5.66 -21.65
C PRO A 56 -13.94 4.63 -20.61
N THR A 57 -12.99 5.04 -19.76
CA THR A 57 -12.47 4.23 -18.66
C THR A 57 -12.13 5.12 -17.46
N PRO A 58 -12.05 4.58 -16.23
CA PRO A 58 -11.66 5.35 -15.07
C PRO A 58 -10.16 5.69 -15.02
N TYR A 59 -9.34 5.10 -15.88
CA TYR A 59 -7.90 5.31 -15.89
C TYR A 59 -7.53 6.75 -16.26
N PHE A 60 -6.42 7.23 -15.70
CA PHE A 60 -5.95 8.60 -15.89
C PHE A 60 -5.83 9.01 -17.37
N PHE A 61 -5.39 8.08 -18.23
CA PHE A 61 -5.19 8.34 -19.66
C PHE A 61 -6.51 8.53 -20.44
N SER A 62 -7.67 8.30 -19.83
CA SER A 62 -8.99 8.65 -20.39
C SER A 62 -9.39 10.10 -20.08
N ALA A 63 -8.58 10.87 -19.34
CA ALA A 63 -8.84 12.27 -19.08
C ALA A 63 -8.87 13.09 -20.39
N ARG A 64 -9.82 14.02 -20.48
CA ARG A 64 -10.07 14.81 -21.70
C ARG A 64 -8.92 15.72 -22.06
N VAL A 65 -8.19 16.20 -21.06
CA VAL A 65 -7.01 17.06 -21.25
C VAL A 65 -5.93 16.40 -22.11
N PHE A 66 -5.79 15.07 -22.07
CA PHE A 66 -4.81 14.36 -22.88
C PHE A 66 -5.10 14.37 -24.38
N GLY A 67 -6.32 14.69 -24.79
CA GLY A 67 -6.62 14.98 -26.18
C GLY A 67 -6.06 16.34 -26.69
N GLN A 68 -5.51 17.16 -25.80
CA GLN A 68 -4.99 18.49 -26.08
C GLN A 68 -3.45 18.60 -25.98
N ILE A 69 -2.77 17.52 -25.62
CA ILE A 69 -1.32 17.46 -25.40
C ILE A 69 -0.71 16.21 -26.03
N ASP A 70 0.57 16.34 -26.41
CA ASP A 70 1.36 15.19 -26.81
C ASP A 70 2.11 14.63 -25.59
N LEU A 71 1.77 13.39 -25.20
CA LEU A 71 2.46 12.70 -24.10
C LEU A 71 3.73 12.03 -24.61
N VAL A 72 4.86 12.35 -23.97
CA VAL A 72 6.09 11.60 -24.15
C VAL A 72 6.10 10.45 -23.15
N SER A 73 6.01 9.21 -23.64
CA SER A 73 6.06 8.02 -22.78
C SER A 73 7.47 7.45 -22.74
N ILE A 74 7.96 7.21 -21.53
CA ILE A 74 9.24 6.54 -21.27
C ILE A 74 8.95 5.29 -20.45
N GLU A 75 9.22 4.12 -21.03
CA GLU A 75 9.08 2.86 -20.33
C GLU A 75 10.41 2.45 -19.70
N LEU A 76 10.40 2.20 -18.37
CA LEU A 76 11.57 1.71 -17.65
C LEU A 76 11.72 0.20 -17.90
N GLN A 77 12.87 -0.21 -18.43
CA GLN A 77 13.11 -1.58 -18.87
C GLN A 77 13.78 -2.45 -17.80
N LYS A 78 14.49 -1.86 -16.84
CA LYS A 78 15.26 -2.62 -15.87
C LYS A 78 14.47 -2.93 -14.62
N VAL A 79 14.34 -4.23 -14.31
CA VAL A 79 13.75 -4.72 -13.07
C VAL A 79 14.83 -4.82 -11.99
N TYR A 80 14.54 -4.31 -10.79
CA TYR A 80 15.47 -4.32 -9.66
C TYR A 80 14.98 -5.19 -8.49
N ARG A 81 13.69 -5.48 -8.40
CA ARG A 81 13.11 -6.26 -7.31
C ARG A 81 13.41 -7.74 -7.45
N GLN A 82 13.25 -8.27 -8.64
CA GLN A 82 13.51 -9.68 -8.95
C GLN A 82 14.82 -9.80 -9.73
N THR A 83 15.58 -10.85 -9.43
CA THR A 83 16.87 -11.16 -10.11
C THR A 83 16.78 -12.40 -10.98
N ASP A 84 15.80 -13.27 -10.78
CA ASP A 84 15.57 -14.46 -11.59
C ASP A 84 14.89 -14.11 -12.92
N PRO A 85 15.58 -14.28 -14.08
CA PRO A 85 15.02 -13.94 -15.38
C PRO A 85 13.77 -14.75 -15.74
N VAL A 86 13.66 -15.99 -15.25
CA VAL A 86 12.50 -16.86 -15.53
C VAL A 86 11.28 -16.29 -14.81
N PHE A 87 11.41 -15.94 -13.54
CA PHE A 87 10.32 -15.34 -12.78
C PHE A 87 9.92 -13.97 -13.32
N VAL A 88 10.91 -13.14 -13.70
CA VAL A 88 10.64 -11.84 -14.38
C VAL A 88 9.85 -12.05 -15.64
N GLY A 89 10.21 -13.05 -16.48
CA GLY A 89 9.47 -13.38 -17.70
C GLY A 89 8.01 -13.78 -17.44
N VAL A 90 7.76 -14.60 -16.42
CA VAL A 90 6.39 -14.96 -16.00
C VAL A 90 5.59 -13.74 -15.56
N LEU A 91 6.20 -12.85 -14.76
CA LEU A 91 5.55 -11.62 -14.32
C LEU A 91 5.22 -10.69 -15.50
N ASP A 92 6.11 -10.58 -16.49
CA ASP A 92 5.86 -9.81 -17.72
C ASP A 92 4.73 -10.41 -18.55
N HIS A 93 4.66 -11.74 -18.69
CA HIS A 93 3.56 -12.40 -19.39
C HIS A 93 2.22 -12.14 -18.69
N ILE A 94 2.17 -12.21 -17.35
CA ILE A 94 0.95 -11.91 -16.57
C ILE A 94 0.58 -10.44 -16.71
N ARG A 95 1.55 -9.54 -16.58
CA ARG A 95 1.38 -8.10 -16.72
C ARG A 95 0.75 -7.74 -18.07
N ASN A 96 1.22 -8.34 -19.14
CA ASN A 96 0.78 -8.06 -20.51
C ASN A 96 -0.40 -8.94 -20.95
N ASN A 97 -0.95 -9.78 -20.08
CA ASN A 97 -2.02 -10.73 -20.39
C ASN A 97 -1.64 -11.71 -21.54
N THR A 98 -0.40 -12.14 -21.56
CA THR A 98 0.16 -13.10 -22.54
C THR A 98 0.61 -14.41 -21.85
N ALA A 99 0.30 -14.59 -20.56
CA ALA A 99 0.66 -15.77 -19.82
C ALA A 99 0.04 -17.04 -20.45
N GLY A 100 0.90 -18.03 -20.71
CA GLY A 100 0.54 -19.30 -21.30
C GLY A 100 0.53 -20.47 -20.31
N ALA A 101 0.30 -21.68 -20.85
CA ALA A 101 0.25 -22.89 -20.03
C ALA A 101 1.59 -23.17 -19.30
N ALA A 102 2.72 -22.83 -19.91
CA ALA A 102 4.05 -23.01 -19.30
C ALA A 102 4.24 -22.11 -18.07
N ASP A 103 3.80 -20.83 -18.14
CA ASP A 103 3.88 -19.90 -17.02
C ASP A 103 3.01 -20.38 -15.86
N LEU A 104 1.79 -20.85 -16.15
CA LEU A 104 0.89 -21.39 -15.14
C LEU A 104 1.43 -22.69 -14.53
N GLN A 105 2.03 -23.59 -15.33
CA GLN A 105 2.67 -24.80 -14.82
C GLN A 105 3.80 -24.45 -13.84
N LEU A 106 4.63 -23.46 -14.19
CA LEU A 106 5.72 -23.02 -13.33
C LEU A 106 5.19 -22.44 -12.02
N LEU A 107 4.21 -21.55 -12.05
CA LEU A 107 3.57 -21.01 -10.83
C LEU A 107 2.92 -22.12 -9.98
N ASN A 108 2.28 -23.09 -10.64
CA ASN A 108 1.64 -24.21 -9.95
C ASN A 108 2.63 -25.15 -9.25
N THR A 109 3.93 -25.10 -9.56
CA THR A 109 4.94 -25.83 -8.78
C THR A 109 5.01 -25.33 -7.35
N ARG A 110 4.56 -24.10 -7.11
CA ARG A 110 4.51 -23.46 -5.78
C ARG A 110 3.17 -23.66 -5.06
N TYR A 111 2.16 -24.22 -5.74
CA TYR A 111 0.86 -24.46 -5.14
C TYR A 111 0.91 -25.57 -4.09
N GLY A 112 0.49 -25.25 -2.86
CA GLY A 112 0.49 -26.18 -1.76
C GLY A 112 1.89 -26.58 -1.25
N SER A 113 2.92 -25.85 -1.63
CA SER A 113 4.27 -26.01 -1.02
C SER A 113 4.15 -25.74 0.48
N GLN A 114 4.68 -26.66 1.28
CA GLN A 114 4.70 -26.47 2.73
C GLN A 114 5.70 -25.36 3.05
N ILE A 115 5.23 -24.39 3.84
CA ILE A 115 6.14 -23.44 4.47
C ILE A 115 6.82 -24.21 5.59
N GLU A 116 8.12 -24.44 5.46
CA GLU A 116 8.90 -24.88 6.61
C GLU A 116 8.89 -23.74 7.62
N GLU A 117 8.14 -23.92 8.70
CA GLU A 117 8.14 -23.01 9.84
C GLU A 117 9.49 -23.13 10.57
N SER A 118 10.51 -22.50 10.03
CA SER A 118 11.68 -22.17 10.85
C SER A 118 11.37 -20.88 11.60
N GLU A 119 11.63 -20.84 12.89
CA GLU A 119 11.39 -19.65 13.74
C GLU A 119 12.09 -18.37 13.22
N ALA A 120 13.03 -18.52 12.30
CA ALA A 120 13.80 -17.42 11.70
C ALA A 120 13.16 -16.81 10.43
N ASP A 121 12.20 -17.47 9.81
CA ASP A 121 11.71 -17.08 8.48
C ASP A 121 10.30 -16.50 8.53
N MET A 122 10.23 -15.17 8.65
CA MET A 122 8.98 -14.45 8.56
C MET A 122 8.42 -14.51 7.14
N TYR A 123 7.14 -14.88 7.01
CA TYR A 123 6.41 -14.78 5.76
C TYR A 123 5.13 -13.97 5.96
N ILE A 124 4.59 -13.43 4.90
CA ILE A 124 3.35 -12.66 4.93
C ILE A 124 2.33 -13.24 3.96
N THR A 125 1.08 -13.34 4.40
CA THR A 125 -0.02 -13.76 3.52
C THR A 125 -0.60 -12.52 2.81
N LEU A 126 -0.64 -12.57 1.49
CA LEU A 126 -1.28 -11.56 0.65
C LEU A 126 -2.66 -12.08 0.24
N ALA A 127 -3.71 -11.53 0.82
CA ALA A 127 -5.08 -11.92 0.48
C ALA A 127 -5.81 -10.82 -0.30
N THR A 128 -6.78 -11.22 -1.12
CA THR A 128 -7.57 -10.29 -1.93
C THR A 128 -8.61 -9.53 -1.11
N ARG A 129 -9.07 -10.11 0.00
CA ARG A 129 -10.15 -9.59 0.85
C ARG A 129 -9.68 -9.21 2.24
N ARG A 130 -10.33 -8.18 2.80
CA ARG A 130 -10.01 -7.69 4.15
C ARG A 130 -10.47 -8.67 5.23
N ASP A 131 -11.65 -9.25 5.10
CA ASP A 131 -12.19 -10.23 6.05
C ASP A 131 -11.27 -11.45 6.22
N THR A 132 -10.68 -11.94 5.12
CA THR A 132 -9.68 -13.01 5.16
C THR A 132 -8.43 -12.58 5.93
N VAL A 133 -7.94 -11.37 5.70
CA VAL A 133 -6.77 -10.80 6.40
C VAL A 133 -7.04 -10.69 7.90
N ASP A 134 -8.18 -10.11 8.27
CA ASP A 134 -8.56 -9.91 9.66
C ASP A 134 -8.67 -11.26 10.37
N SER A 135 -9.34 -12.25 9.76
CA SER A 135 -9.46 -13.62 10.31
C SER A 135 -8.11 -14.32 10.52
N ILE A 136 -7.16 -14.19 9.57
CA ILE A 136 -5.82 -14.79 9.71
C ILE A 136 -5.07 -14.12 10.86
N ASN A 137 -5.07 -12.79 10.93
CA ASN A 137 -4.36 -12.05 11.97
C ASN A 137 -4.95 -12.31 13.36
N GLU A 138 -6.27 -12.32 13.50
CA GLU A 138 -6.95 -12.62 14.77
C GLU A 138 -6.64 -14.04 15.25
N LYS A 139 -6.72 -15.03 14.34
CA LYS A 139 -6.42 -16.42 14.67
C LYS A 139 -4.97 -16.59 15.13
N LYS A 140 -4.02 -16.03 14.37
CA LYS A 140 -2.59 -16.11 14.70
C LYS A 140 -2.29 -15.41 16.03
N LEU A 141 -2.89 -14.25 16.29
CA LEU A 141 -2.75 -13.57 17.58
C LEU A 141 -3.32 -14.39 18.74
N ALA A 142 -4.46 -15.07 18.54
CA ALA A 142 -5.08 -15.92 19.56
C ALA A 142 -4.23 -17.17 19.87
N GLU A 143 -3.50 -17.71 18.88
CA GLU A 143 -2.59 -18.86 19.04
C GLU A 143 -1.35 -18.54 19.88
N LEU A 144 -0.97 -17.27 20.00
CA LEU A 144 0.19 -16.86 20.83
C LEU A 144 -0.13 -16.99 22.32
N PRO A 145 0.86 -17.40 23.13
CA PRO A 145 0.71 -17.49 24.58
C PRO A 145 0.53 -16.11 25.22
N GLY A 146 0.02 -16.09 26.44
CA GLY A 146 -0.19 -14.88 27.24
C GLY A 146 -1.46 -14.10 26.90
N ASP A 147 -1.75 -13.11 27.75
CA ASP A 147 -2.92 -12.25 27.58
C ASP A 147 -2.63 -11.13 26.56
N PRO A 148 -3.63 -10.73 25.77
CA PRO A 148 -3.48 -9.61 24.86
C PRO A 148 -3.43 -8.26 25.59
N ILE A 149 -2.58 -7.37 25.14
CA ILE A 149 -2.51 -5.99 25.61
C ILE A 149 -3.16 -5.10 24.55
N THR A 150 -4.08 -4.23 24.98
CA THR A 150 -4.79 -3.31 24.10
C THR A 150 -4.26 -1.89 24.31
N PHE A 151 -3.83 -1.28 23.21
CA PHE A 151 -3.37 0.10 23.19
C PHE A 151 -4.40 0.99 22.51
N GLU A 152 -4.98 1.90 23.28
CA GLU A 152 -5.92 2.89 22.76
C GLU A 152 -5.17 4.00 22.02
N GLY A 153 -5.56 4.25 20.77
CA GLY A 153 -5.09 5.39 19.98
C GLY A 153 -5.83 6.67 20.38
N VAL A 154 -5.11 7.76 20.51
CA VAL A 154 -5.65 9.06 20.91
C VAL A 154 -5.99 9.88 19.68
N ILE A 155 -7.24 10.31 19.57
CA ILE A 155 -7.72 11.24 18.54
C ILE A 155 -7.94 12.60 19.19
N GLU A 156 -7.34 13.64 18.61
CA GLU A 156 -7.54 15.02 19.00
C GLU A 156 -8.08 15.81 17.81
N GLY A 157 -9.10 16.62 18.02
CA GLY A 157 -9.72 17.43 16.98
C GLY A 157 -10.46 16.59 15.91
N ASP A 158 -10.41 17.03 14.67
CA ASP A 158 -11.09 16.39 13.53
C ASP A 158 -10.13 15.43 12.81
N PHE A 159 -10.24 14.14 13.11
CA PHE A 159 -9.49 13.08 12.41
C PHE A 159 -10.46 11.96 11.99
N PRO A 160 -10.82 11.84 10.70
CA PRO A 160 -11.82 10.88 10.25
C PRO A 160 -11.37 9.42 10.49
N GLU A 161 -12.27 8.58 11.02
CA GLU A 161 -12.02 7.14 11.21
C GLU A 161 -11.53 6.44 9.93
N SER A 162 -12.08 6.81 8.78
CA SER A 162 -11.69 6.25 7.47
C SER A 162 -10.24 6.55 7.08
N SER A 163 -9.61 7.51 7.75
CA SER A 163 -8.23 7.96 7.51
C SER A 163 -7.24 7.40 8.54
N LEU A 164 -7.70 6.60 9.50
CA LEU A 164 -6.85 6.00 10.51
C LEU A 164 -5.78 5.09 9.86
N PRO A 165 -4.49 5.36 10.09
CA PRO A 165 -3.40 4.58 9.51
C PRO A 165 -3.30 3.18 10.12
N THR A 166 -3.69 3.02 11.38
CA THR A 166 -3.81 1.75 12.11
C THR A 166 -5.10 1.73 12.92
N SER A 167 -5.40 0.61 13.60
CA SER A 167 -6.58 0.50 14.45
C SER A 167 -6.50 1.46 15.63
N GLN A 168 -7.62 2.05 16.02
CA GLN A 168 -7.71 2.84 17.23
C GLN A 168 -7.44 1.94 18.45
N GLU A 169 -8.13 0.79 18.52
CA GLU A 169 -7.81 -0.27 19.46
C GLU A 169 -6.79 -1.21 18.82
N LEU A 170 -5.54 -1.13 19.25
CA LEU A 170 -4.46 -1.97 18.75
C LEU A 170 -4.16 -3.08 19.76
N VAL A 171 -4.57 -4.30 19.45
CA VAL A 171 -4.40 -5.49 20.30
C VAL A 171 -3.14 -6.23 19.90
N LEU A 172 -2.22 -6.40 20.82
CA LEU A 172 -0.90 -7.00 20.58
C LEU A 172 -0.54 -8.03 21.67
N LYS A 173 0.40 -8.92 21.33
CA LYS A 173 1.08 -9.82 22.27
C LYS A 173 2.58 -9.88 21.95
N PRO A 174 3.45 -10.17 22.90
CA PRO A 174 4.80 -10.63 22.59
C PRO A 174 4.76 -11.84 21.64
N GLY A 175 5.66 -11.89 20.66
CA GLY A 175 5.66 -12.88 19.58
C GLY A 175 4.78 -12.50 18.37
N ALA A 176 3.99 -11.42 18.43
CA ALA A 176 3.16 -11.02 17.31
C ALA A 176 4.01 -10.49 16.13
N GLN A 177 3.70 -11.00 14.94
CA GLN A 177 4.28 -10.47 13.70
C GLN A 177 3.59 -9.17 13.31
N ILE A 178 4.38 -8.14 13.04
CA ILE A 178 3.91 -6.80 12.71
C ILE A 178 4.57 -6.28 11.44
N ILE A 179 3.94 -5.25 10.87
CA ILE A 179 4.52 -4.42 9.81
C ILE A 179 4.52 -2.97 10.24
N PHE A 180 5.63 -2.28 10.01
CA PHE A 180 5.71 -0.85 10.19
C PHE A 180 4.95 -0.11 9.09
N ILE A 181 4.16 0.89 9.48
CA ILE A 181 3.31 1.67 8.55
C ILE A 181 3.75 3.12 8.38
N LYS A 182 4.89 3.47 8.93
CA LYS A 182 5.52 4.79 8.85
C LYS A 182 7.03 4.63 8.82
N ASN A 183 7.73 5.48 8.06
CA ASN A 183 9.20 5.51 8.10
C ASN A 183 9.66 6.08 9.45
N ASP A 184 10.67 5.47 10.03
CA ASP A 184 11.33 6.01 11.22
C ASP A 184 12.18 7.25 10.88
N PHE A 185 12.21 8.21 11.79
CA PHE A 185 13.00 9.42 11.62
C PHE A 185 14.51 9.11 11.57
N ASP A 186 14.97 8.20 12.42
CA ASP A 186 16.37 7.77 12.50
C ASP A 186 16.72 6.65 11.51
N ARG A 187 15.79 6.30 10.63
CA ARG A 187 15.94 5.28 9.58
C ARG A 187 16.25 3.87 10.11
N ARG A 188 15.79 3.53 11.31
CA ARG A 188 15.91 2.19 11.88
C ARG A 188 15.06 1.18 11.11
N TRP A 189 13.90 1.63 10.62
CA TRP A 189 13.00 0.90 9.73
C TRP A 189 12.36 1.81 8.69
N VAL A 190 11.75 1.21 7.68
CA VAL A 190 10.94 1.91 6.68
C VAL A 190 9.51 1.36 6.69
N ASN A 191 8.59 2.10 6.09
CA ASN A 191 7.23 1.61 5.87
C ASN A 191 7.27 0.30 5.06
N GLY A 192 6.68 -0.77 5.60
CA GLY A 192 6.70 -2.11 5.01
C GLY A 192 7.72 -3.06 5.63
N THR A 193 8.63 -2.61 6.49
CA THR A 193 9.51 -3.50 7.27
C THR A 193 8.66 -4.40 8.16
N ILE A 194 8.94 -5.70 8.14
CA ILE A 194 8.29 -6.70 8.99
C ILE A 194 9.15 -6.91 10.24
N GLY A 195 8.50 -7.26 11.34
CA GLY A 195 9.20 -7.62 12.57
C GLY A 195 8.32 -8.45 13.49
N VAL A 196 8.91 -8.95 14.56
CA VAL A 196 8.24 -9.68 15.65
C VAL A 196 8.40 -8.90 16.93
N ILE A 197 7.33 -8.78 17.70
CA ILE A 197 7.36 -8.15 19.02
C ILE A 197 8.14 -9.05 19.98
N ALA A 198 9.31 -8.59 20.40
CA ALA A 198 10.15 -9.28 21.38
C ALA A 198 9.66 -9.06 22.82
N GLY A 199 9.10 -7.89 23.10
CA GLY A 199 8.58 -7.53 24.40
C GLY A 199 7.78 -6.25 24.38
N ILE A 200 6.98 -6.03 25.42
CA ILE A 200 6.16 -4.84 25.61
C ILE A 200 6.42 -4.33 27.01
N ASP A 201 6.81 -3.08 27.13
CA ASP A 201 6.94 -2.35 28.39
C ASP A 201 5.81 -1.32 28.47
N GLU A 202 4.83 -1.60 29.33
CA GLU A 202 3.66 -0.73 29.50
C GLU A 202 3.98 0.52 30.31
N GLU A 203 4.98 0.47 31.21
CA GLU A 203 5.37 1.62 32.03
C GLU A 203 6.13 2.66 31.19
N GLU A 204 7.04 2.19 30.32
CA GLU A 204 7.81 3.03 29.40
C GLU A 204 7.07 3.33 28.08
N GLU A 205 5.86 2.79 27.92
CA GLU A 205 5.06 2.84 26.66
C GLU A 205 5.90 2.47 25.44
N THR A 206 6.72 1.41 25.55
CA THR A 206 7.67 1.01 24.52
C THR A 206 7.42 -0.43 24.07
N ILE A 207 7.38 -0.65 22.75
CA ILE A 207 7.30 -1.98 22.15
C ILE A 207 8.66 -2.30 21.55
N TYR A 208 9.27 -3.40 21.98
CA TYR A 208 10.54 -3.90 21.44
C TYR A 208 10.25 -4.84 20.28
N VAL A 209 10.83 -4.57 19.11
CA VAL A 209 10.60 -5.32 17.88
C VAL A 209 11.95 -5.79 17.33
N ILE A 210 12.01 -7.04 16.91
CA ILE A 210 13.11 -7.58 16.11
C ILE A 210 12.63 -7.61 14.65
N THR A 211 13.29 -6.89 13.77
CA THR A 211 12.97 -6.81 12.34
C THR A 211 13.45 -8.06 11.59
N ASP A 212 12.98 -8.25 10.37
CA ASP A 212 13.33 -9.37 9.49
C ASP A 212 14.84 -9.41 9.13
N ASP A 213 15.54 -8.29 9.21
CA ASP A 213 17.00 -8.20 9.08
C ASP A 213 17.76 -8.38 10.42
N GLY A 214 17.04 -8.73 11.50
CA GLY A 214 17.61 -9.05 12.82
C GLY A 214 17.95 -7.83 13.69
N LYS A 215 17.52 -6.62 13.32
CA LYS A 215 17.74 -5.42 14.12
C LYS A 215 16.73 -5.32 15.25
N GLU A 216 17.18 -4.92 16.42
CA GLU A 216 16.33 -4.58 17.54
C GLU A 216 15.92 -3.11 17.47
N CYS A 217 14.65 -2.86 17.62
CA CYS A 217 14.06 -1.51 17.57
C CYS A 217 13.13 -1.27 18.77
N ASP A 218 13.30 -0.15 19.42
CA ASP A 218 12.34 0.40 20.40
C ASP A 218 11.32 1.25 19.66
N VAL A 219 10.06 0.88 19.76
CA VAL A 219 8.94 1.52 19.04
C VAL A 219 8.10 2.29 20.02
N LYS A 220 7.95 3.58 19.77
CA LYS A 220 7.08 4.49 20.54
C LYS A 220 5.89 4.94 19.71
N ARG A 221 4.90 5.53 20.38
CA ARG A 221 3.76 6.13 19.71
C ARG A 221 4.18 7.24 18.78
N GLU A 222 3.53 7.31 17.61
CA GLU A 222 3.72 8.32 16.59
C GLU A 222 2.42 9.06 16.32
N SER A 223 2.52 10.31 15.92
CA SER A 223 1.36 11.12 15.60
C SER A 223 1.21 11.35 14.10
N TRP A 224 -0.01 11.24 13.61
CA TRP A 224 -0.44 11.64 12.26
C TRP A 224 -1.34 12.84 12.37
N ARG A 225 -1.17 13.80 11.47
CA ARG A 225 -1.93 15.05 11.45
C ARG A 225 -2.90 15.10 10.27
N ASN A 226 -4.14 15.47 10.53
CA ASN A 226 -5.08 15.87 9.49
C ASN A 226 -4.88 17.36 9.22
N ILE A 227 -4.36 17.69 8.05
CA ILE A 227 -3.93 19.04 7.70
C ILE A 227 -4.84 19.56 6.58
N ARG A 228 -5.32 20.80 6.75
CA ARG A 228 -5.95 21.58 5.70
C ARG A 228 -4.99 22.68 5.26
N TYR A 229 -4.80 22.80 3.97
CA TYR A 229 -4.03 23.91 3.42
C TYR A 229 -4.96 25.11 3.17
N ARG A 230 -4.57 26.28 3.67
CA ARG A 230 -5.24 27.56 3.42
C ARG A 230 -4.28 28.53 2.75
N TYR A 231 -4.80 29.25 1.74
CA TYR A 231 -4.06 30.34 1.15
C TYR A 231 -4.28 31.62 1.97
N ASN A 232 -3.19 32.19 2.47
CA ASN A 232 -3.19 33.47 3.16
C ASN A 232 -3.02 34.62 2.16
N GLU A 233 -4.06 35.38 1.92
CA GLU A 233 -4.04 36.49 0.94
C GLU A 233 -3.07 37.61 1.33
N LYS A 234 -2.74 37.77 2.62
CA LYS A 234 -1.84 38.83 3.11
C LYS A 234 -0.38 38.45 2.92
N THR A 235 0.00 37.22 3.27
CA THR A 235 1.38 36.74 3.14
C THR A 235 1.66 36.17 1.75
N LYS A 236 0.60 35.84 0.97
CA LYS A 236 0.64 35.12 -0.31
C LYS A 236 1.27 33.73 -0.20
N GLU A 237 1.18 33.13 0.96
CA GLU A 237 1.72 31.80 1.26
C GLU A 237 0.60 30.81 1.55
N ILE A 238 0.91 29.52 1.38
CA ILE A 238 0.03 28.44 1.79
C ILE A 238 0.36 28.11 3.24
N GLU A 239 -0.60 28.25 4.13
CA GLU A 239 -0.50 27.94 5.54
C GLU A 239 -1.12 26.56 5.82
N GLU A 240 -0.50 25.79 6.71
CA GLU A 240 -1.02 24.53 7.23
C GLU A 240 -1.89 24.78 8.46
N GLU A 241 -3.14 24.37 8.39
CA GLU A 241 -4.07 24.33 9.52
C GLU A 241 -4.23 22.88 9.96
N VAL A 242 -3.75 22.52 11.14
CA VAL A 242 -3.96 21.20 11.72
C VAL A 242 -5.40 21.12 12.23
N LEU A 243 -6.22 20.26 11.63
CA LEU A 243 -7.61 20.05 12.02
C LEU A 243 -7.73 19.06 13.18
N GLY A 244 -6.84 18.08 13.21
CA GLY A 244 -6.78 17.06 14.24
C GLY A 244 -5.55 16.18 14.10
N SER A 245 -5.35 15.34 15.10
CA SER A 245 -4.26 14.37 15.13
C SER A 245 -4.75 13.00 15.61
N PHE A 246 -4.03 11.97 15.20
CA PHE A 246 -4.17 10.61 15.71
C PHE A 246 -2.82 10.10 16.19
N THR A 247 -2.74 9.63 17.42
CA THR A 247 -1.50 9.14 18.04
C THR A 247 -1.65 7.66 18.40
N GLN A 248 -0.79 6.82 17.84
CA GLN A 248 -0.76 5.37 18.08
C GLN A 248 0.62 4.81 17.70
N TYR A 249 0.93 3.56 18.03
CA TYR A 249 2.13 2.89 17.54
C TYR A 249 2.09 2.74 16.01
N PRO A 250 3.20 3.00 15.30
CA PRO A 250 3.26 2.97 13.84
C PRO A 250 3.36 1.55 13.28
N ILE A 251 2.59 0.62 13.83
CA ILE A 251 2.60 -0.80 13.48
C ILE A 251 1.19 -1.36 13.29
N ARG A 252 1.11 -2.51 12.63
CA ARG A 252 -0.09 -3.35 12.49
C ARG A 252 0.30 -4.81 12.57
N LEU A 253 -0.65 -5.67 12.96
CA LEU A 253 -0.49 -7.12 12.78
C LEU A 253 -0.28 -7.43 11.30
N ALA A 254 0.61 -8.36 11.00
CA ALA A 254 1.06 -8.63 9.65
C ALA A 254 1.39 -10.10 9.34
N TRP A 255 0.69 -11.05 9.89
CA TRP A 255 0.68 -12.39 9.31
C TRP A 255 -0.03 -12.41 7.96
N ALA A 256 -1.02 -11.49 7.80
CA ALA A 256 -1.67 -11.25 6.53
C ALA A 256 -1.90 -9.75 6.29
N ILE A 257 -1.84 -9.32 5.02
CA ILE A 257 -2.26 -8.00 4.55
C ILE A 257 -3.02 -8.13 3.23
N THR A 258 -3.81 -7.11 2.87
CA THR A 258 -4.45 -7.14 1.55
C THR A 258 -3.45 -6.85 0.45
N VAL A 259 -3.68 -7.42 -0.75
CA VAL A 259 -2.89 -7.12 -1.95
C VAL A 259 -2.83 -5.62 -2.21
N HIS A 260 -3.92 -4.87 -1.96
CA HIS A 260 -3.94 -3.41 -2.10
C HIS A 260 -2.92 -2.72 -1.17
N LYS A 261 -2.82 -3.16 0.07
CA LYS A 261 -1.88 -2.59 1.05
C LYS A 261 -0.44 -3.04 0.82
N SER A 262 -0.22 -4.14 0.08
CA SER A 262 1.12 -4.59 -0.30
C SER A 262 1.72 -3.80 -1.46
N GLN A 263 0.95 -2.93 -2.11
CA GLN A 263 1.45 -2.13 -3.24
C GLN A 263 2.61 -1.23 -2.79
N GLY A 264 3.70 -1.28 -3.54
CA GLY A 264 4.95 -0.57 -3.18
C GLY A 264 5.89 -1.36 -2.27
N LEU A 265 5.40 -2.37 -1.55
CA LEU A 265 6.21 -3.19 -0.66
C LEU A 265 6.92 -4.32 -1.40
N THR A 266 7.92 -4.92 -0.74
CA THR A 266 8.72 -6.02 -1.28
C THR A 266 8.97 -7.02 -0.15
N PHE A 267 8.82 -8.30 -0.43
CA PHE A 267 8.98 -9.38 0.54
C PHE A 267 9.87 -10.48 -0.02
N SER A 268 10.64 -11.12 0.83
CA SER A 268 11.43 -12.30 0.48
C SER A 268 10.56 -13.56 0.39
N ARG A 269 9.54 -13.67 1.25
CA ARG A 269 8.62 -14.81 1.31
C ARG A 269 7.18 -14.35 1.42
N VAL A 270 6.30 -14.94 0.60
CA VAL A 270 4.87 -14.63 0.62
C VAL A 270 4.02 -15.88 0.43
N VAL A 271 2.89 -15.93 1.10
CA VAL A 271 1.78 -16.79 0.74
C VAL A 271 0.76 -15.96 0.00
N ILE A 272 0.31 -16.40 -1.17
CA ILE A 272 -0.69 -15.68 -1.94
C ILE A 272 -2.01 -16.43 -1.86
N ASP A 273 -2.99 -15.82 -1.20
CA ASP A 273 -4.33 -16.39 -1.02
C ASP A 273 -5.33 -15.72 -1.99
N PHE A 274 -5.68 -16.46 -3.02
CA PHE A 274 -6.71 -16.08 -3.98
C PHE A 274 -8.09 -16.73 -3.71
N THR A 275 -8.29 -17.35 -2.55
CA THR A 275 -9.56 -18.05 -2.19
C THR A 275 -10.76 -17.11 -2.31
N GLY A 276 -10.60 -15.82 -1.99
CA GLY A 276 -11.64 -14.80 -2.15
C GLY A 276 -11.90 -14.36 -3.60
N GLY A 277 -11.22 -14.95 -4.59
CA GLY A 277 -11.24 -14.55 -5.99
C GLY A 277 -10.42 -13.27 -6.26
N VAL A 278 -10.07 -13.04 -7.53
CA VAL A 278 -9.45 -11.81 -8.01
C VAL A 278 -10.54 -10.95 -8.62
N PHE A 279 -10.78 -9.75 -8.07
CA PHE A 279 -11.91 -8.90 -8.45
C PHE A 279 -11.51 -7.53 -9.03
N ALA A 280 -10.22 -7.19 -8.96
CA ALA A 280 -9.69 -5.93 -9.48
C ALA A 280 -8.62 -6.19 -10.55
N GLY A 281 -8.60 -5.37 -11.60
CA GLY A 281 -7.56 -5.40 -12.62
C GLY A 281 -6.17 -5.19 -12.00
N GLY A 282 -5.19 -5.99 -12.43
CA GLY A 282 -3.82 -5.96 -11.93
C GLY A 282 -3.58 -6.60 -10.56
N GLN A 283 -4.63 -7.06 -9.85
CA GLN A 283 -4.50 -7.59 -8.49
C GLN A 283 -3.60 -8.83 -8.41
N ALA A 284 -3.74 -9.78 -9.35
CA ALA A 284 -2.90 -10.97 -9.41
C ALA A 284 -1.43 -10.61 -9.70
N TYR A 285 -1.20 -9.73 -10.67
CA TYR A 285 0.14 -9.24 -10.99
C TYR A 285 0.78 -8.55 -9.77
N VAL A 286 0.04 -7.67 -9.09
CA VAL A 286 0.56 -7.00 -7.89
C VAL A 286 0.93 -8.01 -6.82
N ALA A 287 0.08 -9.00 -6.51
CA ALA A 287 0.37 -10.01 -5.49
C ALA A 287 1.67 -10.77 -5.80
N LEU A 288 1.76 -11.36 -7.01
CA LEU A 288 2.93 -12.13 -7.43
C LEU A 288 4.20 -11.28 -7.49
N SER A 289 4.09 -10.04 -7.97
CA SER A 289 5.24 -9.13 -8.10
C SER A 289 5.76 -8.60 -6.76
N ARG A 290 5.12 -8.90 -5.63
CA ARG A 290 5.64 -8.50 -4.29
C ARG A 290 6.82 -9.35 -3.86
N CYS A 291 6.92 -10.59 -4.31
CA CYS A 291 8.02 -11.48 -3.96
C CYS A 291 9.29 -11.19 -4.78
N THR A 292 10.44 -11.37 -4.17
CA THR A 292 11.74 -11.18 -4.83
C THR A 292 12.13 -12.36 -5.72
N SER A 293 11.59 -13.56 -5.47
CA SER A 293 11.90 -14.78 -6.22
C SER A 293 10.67 -15.70 -6.31
N LEU A 294 10.70 -16.62 -7.28
CA LEU A 294 9.67 -17.66 -7.37
C LEU A 294 9.70 -18.60 -6.16
N ASP A 295 10.89 -18.90 -5.66
CA ASP A 295 11.05 -19.79 -4.48
C ASP A 295 10.50 -19.18 -3.19
N GLY A 296 10.33 -17.88 -3.16
CA GLY A 296 9.71 -17.19 -2.04
C GLY A 296 8.18 -17.21 -2.02
N ILE A 297 7.53 -17.76 -3.06
CA ILE A 297 6.07 -17.87 -3.15
C ILE A 297 5.62 -19.24 -2.67
#